data_6bafe575954279cfdbf118b6bdf3d1a2
#
_entry.id   6bafe575954279cfdbf118b6bdf3d1a2
#
_cell.length_a   1.000
_cell.length_b   1.000
_cell.length_c   1.000
_cell.angle_alpha   90.00
_cell.angle_beta   90.00
_cell.angle_gamma   90.00
#
_symmetry.space_group_name_H-M   'P 1'
#
loop_
_entity.id
_entity.type
_entity.pdbx_description
1 polymer ?
#
loop_
_entity_poly.entity_id
_entity_poly.type
_entity_poly.pdbx_seq_one_letter_code
_entity_poly.pdbx_strand_id
1 'polypeptide(L)'
;LPVPSVVDAMTQYLKNISQFGFLIAILVGMGSIASEKEKGITEMILHKPLPRWAFILSKFTAQTLVYVAAFFIAEILAYVYILVLFEPVSFGVFTIINVLLLMWLVCFTAITALGSTVSRSIGTAAGISLAGSVVLMLSAQIPNYGSISPQALMSWAGILGKELSFNLQTSNFTALGAAVVLIIMALIWAVGLFEQQEL
;
A
#
# COMPACT_ATOMS: atom_id res chain seq x y z
N LEU A 1 22.70 10.36 -26.85
CA LEU A 1 22.02 9.95 -25.62
C LEU A 1 22.37 8.50 -25.35
N PRO A 2 22.71 8.11 -24.09
CA PRO A 2 22.96 6.71 -23.77
C PRO A 2 21.69 5.89 -24.04
N VAL A 3 21.87 4.67 -24.54
CA VAL A 3 20.76 3.74 -24.78
C VAL A 3 20.21 3.33 -23.41
N PRO A 4 18.90 3.43 -23.16
CA PRO A 4 18.30 3.05 -21.88
C PRO A 4 18.57 1.57 -21.58
N SER A 5 19.03 1.27 -20.39
CA SER A 5 19.26 -0.09 -19.89
C SER A 5 18.03 -0.67 -19.21
N VAL A 6 18.00 -2.00 -18.99
CA VAL A 6 17.00 -2.67 -18.18
C VAL A 6 16.91 -2.07 -16.77
N VAL A 7 18.06 -1.71 -16.19
CA VAL A 7 18.12 -1.10 -14.83
C VAL A 7 17.45 0.27 -14.82
N ASP A 8 17.58 1.05 -15.89
CA ASP A 8 16.90 2.34 -16.02
C ASP A 8 15.38 2.15 -16.11
N ALA A 9 14.92 1.15 -16.89
CA ALA A 9 13.52 0.80 -17.00
C ALA A 9 12.93 0.37 -15.65
N MET A 10 13.64 -0.50 -14.91
CA MET A 10 13.23 -0.93 -13.55
C MET A 10 13.20 0.21 -12.57
N THR A 11 14.21 1.07 -12.59
CA THR A 11 14.27 2.25 -11.72
C THR A 11 13.09 3.20 -11.99
N GLN A 12 12.76 3.43 -13.27
CA GLN A 12 11.62 4.26 -13.65
C GLN A 12 10.28 3.62 -13.29
N TYR A 13 10.15 2.31 -13.45
CA TYR A 13 8.98 1.54 -13.03
C TYR A 13 8.71 1.70 -11.53
N LEU A 14 9.73 1.45 -10.70
CA LEU A 14 9.67 1.61 -9.25
C LEU A 14 9.32 3.05 -8.84
N LYS A 15 9.94 4.03 -9.47
CA LYS A 15 9.68 5.45 -9.23
C LYS A 15 8.24 5.82 -9.55
N ASN A 16 7.70 5.36 -10.67
CA ASN A 16 6.32 5.63 -11.06
C ASN A 16 5.33 5.01 -10.07
N ILE A 17 5.52 3.74 -9.68
CA ILE A 17 4.66 3.07 -8.70
C ILE A 17 4.76 3.75 -7.33
N SER A 18 5.95 4.11 -6.87
CA SER A 18 6.09 4.80 -5.59
C SER A 18 5.44 6.18 -5.60
N GLN A 19 5.51 6.91 -6.70
CA GLN A 19 4.99 8.26 -6.81
C GLN A 19 3.46 8.29 -6.97
N PHE A 20 2.91 7.42 -7.79
CA PHE A 20 1.47 7.41 -8.06
C PHE A 20 0.71 6.43 -7.16
N GLY A 21 1.33 5.31 -6.76
CA GLY A 21 0.67 4.26 -6.00
C GLY A 21 0.12 4.75 -4.67
N PHE A 22 0.92 5.48 -3.87
CA PHE A 22 0.43 5.98 -2.58
C PHE A 22 -0.67 7.03 -2.75
N LEU A 23 -0.58 7.88 -3.79
CA LEU A 23 -1.63 8.86 -4.07
C LEU A 23 -2.94 8.16 -4.44
N ILE A 24 -2.88 7.13 -5.28
CA ILE A 24 -4.06 6.34 -5.66
C ILE A 24 -4.64 5.65 -4.42
N ALA A 25 -3.79 5.08 -3.54
CA ALA A 25 -4.25 4.45 -2.31
C ALA A 25 -5.03 5.44 -1.43
N ILE A 26 -4.56 6.69 -1.29
CA ILE A 26 -5.24 7.72 -0.52
C ILE A 26 -6.53 8.14 -1.22
N LEU A 27 -6.50 8.46 -2.51
CA LEU A 27 -7.66 8.94 -3.26
C LEU A 27 -8.81 7.93 -3.29
N VAL A 28 -8.50 6.65 -3.47
CA VAL A 28 -9.51 5.59 -3.49
C VAL A 28 -9.98 5.25 -2.07
N GLY A 29 -9.06 5.22 -1.11
CA GLY A 29 -9.35 4.80 0.26
C GLY A 29 -10.02 5.87 1.12
N MET A 30 -9.75 7.17 0.90
CA MET A 30 -10.26 8.25 1.74
C MET A 30 -11.79 8.27 1.83
N GLY A 31 -12.47 7.92 0.72
CA GLY A 31 -13.92 7.86 0.65
C GLY A 31 -14.53 6.52 1.05
N SER A 32 -13.74 5.48 1.30
CA SER A 32 -14.25 4.11 1.46
C SER A 32 -15.26 3.95 2.60
N ILE A 33 -15.07 4.65 3.71
CA ILE A 33 -15.94 4.66 4.89
C ILE A 33 -16.51 6.07 5.13
N ALA A 34 -15.66 7.11 5.02
CA ALA A 34 -16.05 8.49 5.30
C ALA A 34 -17.18 8.98 4.40
N SER A 35 -17.20 8.61 3.10
CA SER A 35 -18.30 9.00 2.21
C SER A 35 -19.65 8.36 2.58
N GLU A 36 -19.64 7.14 3.10
CA GLU A 36 -20.84 6.44 3.51
C GLU A 36 -21.37 7.01 4.83
N LYS A 37 -20.47 7.45 5.73
CA LYS A 37 -20.86 8.20 6.92
C LYS A 37 -21.46 9.56 6.57
N GLU A 38 -20.80 10.32 5.69
CA GLU A 38 -21.23 11.63 5.26
C GLU A 38 -22.64 11.61 4.62
N LYS A 39 -22.98 10.50 3.96
CA LYS A 39 -24.29 10.28 3.32
C LYS A 39 -25.32 9.59 4.22
N GLY A 40 -24.99 9.25 5.47
CA GLY A 40 -25.86 8.52 6.39
C GLY A 40 -26.08 7.04 6.02
N ILE A 41 -25.35 6.52 5.02
CA ILE A 41 -25.47 5.14 4.54
C ILE A 41 -24.98 4.16 5.61
N THR A 42 -23.95 4.52 6.35
CA THR A 42 -23.38 3.69 7.43
C THR A 42 -24.42 3.39 8.51
N GLU A 43 -25.24 4.36 8.90
CA GLU A 43 -26.32 4.18 9.86
C GLU A 43 -27.36 3.18 9.35
N MET A 44 -27.77 3.30 8.07
CA MET A 44 -28.72 2.38 7.45
C MET A 44 -28.20 0.93 7.38
N ILE A 45 -26.90 0.75 7.13
CA ILE A 45 -26.29 -0.58 7.07
C ILE A 45 -26.20 -1.21 8.46
N LEU A 46 -25.86 -0.42 9.48
CA LEU A 46 -25.67 -0.87 10.86
C LEU A 46 -26.99 -1.11 11.61
N HIS A 47 -28.14 -0.72 11.06
CA HIS A 47 -29.45 -1.18 11.56
C HIS A 47 -29.66 -2.69 11.33
N LYS A 48 -28.88 -3.31 10.43
CA LYS A 48 -28.84 -4.77 10.30
C LYS A 48 -27.86 -5.36 11.34
N PRO A 49 -28.07 -6.61 11.80
CA PRO A 49 -27.20 -7.24 12.79
C PRO A 49 -25.84 -7.66 12.16
N LEU A 50 -25.10 -6.68 11.65
CA LEU A 50 -23.76 -6.87 11.10
C LEU A 50 -22.73 -6.39 12.13
N PRO A 51 -21.71 -7.20 12.45
CA PRO A 51 -20.66 -6.77 13.35
C PRO A 51 -19.85 -5.64 12.71
N ARG A 52 -19.57 -4.58 13.47
CA ARG A 52 -18.87 -3.38 12.98
C ARG A 52 -17.49 -3.67 12.42
N TRP A 53 -16.78 -4.64 12.99
CA TRP A 53 -15.49 -5.08 12.47
C TRP A 53 -15.57 -5.66 11.03
N ALA A 54 -16.64 -6.41 10.72
CA ALA A 54 -16.82 -7.00 9.41
C ALA A 54 -17.03 -5.93 8.33
N PHE A 55 -17.70 -4.82 8.68
CA PHE A 55 -17.87 -3.69 7.78
C PHE A 55 -16.52 -3.09 7.37
N ILE A 56 -15.62 -2.80 8.33
CA ILE A 56 -14.30 -2.23 8.05
C ILE A 56 -13.43 -3.21 7.28
N LEU A 57 -13.36 -4.47 7.73
CA LEU A 57 -12.55 -5.49 7.08
C LEU A 57 -13.02 -5.79 5.66
N SER A 58 -14.32 -5.76 5.39
CA SER A 58 -14.85 -5.96 4.02
C SER A 58 -14.38 -4.85 3.08
N LYS A 59 -14.40 -3.59 3.52
CA LYS A 59 -13.91 -2.44 2.73
C LYS A 59 -12.41 -2.54 2.45
N PHE A 60 -11.63 -2.81 3.50
CA PHE A 60 -10.18 -2.99 3.35
C PHE A 60 -9.83 -4.16 2.44
N THR A 61 -10.50 -5.31 2.63
CA THR A 61 -10.26 -6.51 1.81
C THR A 61 -10.65 -6.29 0.35
N ALA A 62 -11.82 -5.68 0.11
CA ALA A 62 -12.26 -5.36 -1.25
C ALA A 62 -11.26 -4.45 -1.98
N GLN A 63 -10.79 -3.39 -1.30
CA GLN A 63 -9.78 -2.48 -1.88
C GLN A 63 -8.44 -3.19 -2.13
N THR A 64 -7.99 -4.01 -1.19
CA THR A 64 -6.76 -4.80 -1.34
C THR A 64 -6.87 -5.78 -2.50
N LEU A 65 -8.00 -6.47 -2.68
CA LEU A 65 -8.22 -7.39 -3.80
C LEU A 65 -8.20 -6.67 -5.15
N VAL A 66 -8.74 -5.46 -5.23
CA VAL A 66 -8.65 -4.63 -6.45
C VAL A 66 -7.19 -4.31 -6.78
N TYR A 67 -6.38 -3.96 -5.77
CA TYR A 67 -4.95 -3.71 -5.99
C TYR A 67 -4.20 -4.98 -6.39
N VAL A 68 -4.47 -6.12 -5.76
CA VAL A 68 -3.87 -7.41 -6.16
C VAL A 68 -4.16 -7.68 -7.63
N ALA A 69 -5.41 -7.56 -8.06
CA ALA A 69 -5.79 -7.79 -9.45
C ALA A 69 -5.11 -6.78 -10.40
N ALA A 70 -5.08 -5.50 -10.04
CA ALA A 70 -4.46 -4.46 -10.83
C ALA A 70 -2.93 -4.68 -10.96
N PHE A 71 -2.25 -5.02 -9.85
CA PHE A 71 -0.82 -5.32 -9.87
C PHE A 71 -0.50 -6.56 -10.71
N PHE A 72 -1.31 -7.62 -10.61
CA PHE A 72 -1.11 -8.83 -11.41
C PHE A 72 -1.21 -8.54 -12.91
N ILE A 73 -2.19 -7.75 -13.33
CA ILE A 73 -2.33 -7.33 -14.74
C ILE A 73 -1.15 -6.44 -15.15
N ALA A 74 -0.80 -5.46 -14.32
CA ALA A 74 0.30 -4.55 -14.58
C ALA A 74 1.65 -5.29 -14.65
N GLU A 75 1.86 -6.29 -13.79
CA GLU A 75 3.05 -7.14 -13.79
C GLU A 75 3.24 -7.86 -15.12
N ILE A 76 2.18 -8.53 -15.61
CA ILE A 76 2.23 -9.26 -16.88
C ILE A 76 2.56 -8.29 -18.03
N LEU A 77 1.86 -7.16 -18.10
CA LEU A 77 2.07 -6.18 -19.18
C LEU A 77 3.45 -5.56 -19.14
N ALA A 78 3.92 -5.18 -17.94
CA ALA A 78 5.25 -4.60 -17.76
C ALA A 78 6.36 -5.60 -18.06
N TYR A 79 6.18 -6.87 -17.66
CA TYR A 79 7.15 -7.93 -17.97
C TYR A 79 7.27 -8.19 -19.48
N VAL A 80 6.13 -8.29 -20.17
CA VAL A 80 6.14 -8.44 -21.65
C VAL A 80 6.83 -7.23 -22.31
N TYR A 81 6.54 -6.01 -21.84
CA TYR A 81 7.18 -4.80 -22.33
C TYR A 81 8.71 -4.84 -22.15
N ILE A 82 9.19 -5.29 -20.99
CA ILE A 82 10.61 -5.42 -20.70
C ILE A 82 11.26 -6.46 -21.63
N LEU A 83 10.62 -7.62 -21.82
CA LEU A 83 11.13 -8.68 -22.69
C LEU A 83 11.24 -8.27 -24.17
N VAL A 84 10.35 -7.38 -24.63
CA VAL A 84 10.32 -6.95 -26.03
C VAL A 84 11.37 -5.86 -26.31
N LEU A 85 11.61 -4.97 -25.35
CA LEU A 85 12.42 -3.76 -25.56
C LEU A 85 13.81 -3.82 -24.94
N PHE A 86 14.03 -4.72 -23.97
CA PHE A 86 15.27 -4.82 -23.21
C PHE A 86 15.77 -6.28 -23.13
N GLU A 87 16.86 -6.47 -22.42
CA GLU A 87 17.37 -7.80 -22.12
C GLU A 87 16.43 -8.57 -21.16
N PRO A 88 16.35 -9.91 -21.29
CA PRO A 88 15.48 -10.73 -20.45
C PRO A 88 15.89 -10.68 -18.97
N VAL A 89 14.92 -10.38 -18.12
CA VAL A 89 15.03 -10.40 -16.66
C VAL A 89 14.38 -11.65 -16.12
N SER A 90 14.88 -12.18 -15.00
CA SER A 90 14.24 -13.30 -14.32
C SER A 90 12.82 -12.92 -13.88
N PHE A 91 11.81 -13.68 -14.35
CA PHE A 91 10.41 -13.49 -13.96
C PHE A 91 10.24 -13.55 -12.44
N GLY A 92 10.95 -14.45 -11.76
CA GLY A 92 10.87 -14.58 -10.31
C GLY A 92 11.34 -13.33 -9.55
N VAL A 93 12.43 -12.68 -10.00
CA VAL A 93 12.90 -11.42 -9.40
C VAL A 93 11.87 -10.31 -9.64
N PHE A 94 11.31 -10.24 -10.85
CA PHE A 94 10.30 -9.25 -11.19
C PHE A 94 9.02 -9.41 -10.34
N THR A 95 8.54 -10.64 -10.16
CA THR A 95 7.40 -10.97 -9.30
C THR A 95 7.64 -10.57 -7.85
N ILE A 96 8.82 -10.85 -7.30
CA ILE A 96 9.15 -10.45 -5.93
C ILE A 96 9.12 -8.93 -5.78
N ILE A 97 9.66 -8.19 -6.72
CA ILE A 97 9.59 -6.72 -6.74
C ILE A 97 8.12 -6.26 -6.66
N ASN A 98 7.25 -6.84 -7.48
CA ASN A 98 5.83 -6.49 -7.50
C ASN A 98 5.11 -6.85 -6.19
N VAL A 99 5.42 -7.99 -5.58
CA VAL A 99 4.89 -8.39 -4.26
C VAL A 99 5.32 -7.40 -3.17
N LEU A 100 6.59 -6.95 -3.17
CA LEU A 100 7.08 -5.96 -2.22
C LEU A 100 6.37 -4.60 -2.39
N LEU A 101 6.18 -4.17 -3.63
CA LEU A 101 5.45 -2.93 -3.95
C LEU A 101 3.98 -3.02 -3.53
N LEU A 102 3.34 -4.16 -3.80
CA LEU A 102 1.96 -4.41 -3.38
C LEU A 102 1.84 -4.37 -1.85
N MET A 103 2.73 -5.05 -1.13
CA MET A 103 2.75 -5.04 0.33
C MET A 103 2.94 -3.63 0.90
N TRP A 104 3.84 -2.86 0.29
CA TRP A 104 4.05 -1.46 0.61
C TRP A 104 2.77 -0.62 0.38
N LEU A 105 2.08 -0.82 -0.75
CA LEU A 105 0.82 -0.15 -1.06
C LEU A 105 -0.30 -0.51 -0.07
N VAL A 106 -0.37 -1.77 0.37
CA VAL A 106 -1.35 -2.23 1.37
C VAL A 106 -1.13 -1.53 2.72
N CYS A 107 0.10 -1.15 3.09
CA CYS A 107 0.34 -0.33 4.28
C CYS A 107 -0.36 1.04 4.18
N PHE A 108 -0.28 1.72 3.03
CA PHE A 108 -1.00 2.99 2.82
C PHE A 108 -2.51 2.78 2.82
N THR A 109 -2.98 1.69 2.25
CA THR A 109 -4.40 1.33 2.28
C THR A 109 -4.91 1.15 3.71
N ALA A 110 -4.12 0.51 4.58
CA ALA A 110 -4.47 0.35 5.99
C ALA A 110 -4.51 1.69 6.75
N ILE A 111 -3.52 2.57 6.51
CA ILE A 111 -3.51 3.93 7.08
C ILE A 111 -4.71 4.73 6.59
N THR A 112 -5.04 4.62 5.30
CA THR A 112 -6.16 5.34 4.70
C THR A 112 -7.50 4.81 5.21
N ALA A 113 -7.62 3.49 5.42
CA ALA A 113 -8.79 2.89 6.04
C ALA A 113 -9.00 3.41 7.46
N LEU A 114 -7.91 3.52 8.26
CA LEU A 114 -7.96 4.13 9.59
C LEU A 114 -8.38 5.61 9.51
N GLY A 115 -7.76 6.40 8.63
CA GLY A 115 -8.12 7.81 8.43
C GLY A 115 -9.57 8.00 8.01
N SER A 116 -10.08 7.17 7.10
CA SER A 116 -11.47 7.17 6.65
C SER A 116 -12.44 6.76 7.76
N THR A 117 -12.03 5.84 8.64
CA THR A 117 -12.83 5.39 9.79
C THR A 117 -12.99 6.47 10.84
N VAL A 118 -11.95 7.21 11.15
CA VAL A 118 -11.97 8.27 12.18
C VAL A 118 -12.76 9.49 11.70
N SER A 119 -12.75 9.73 10.41
CA SER A 119 -13.30 10.95 9.81
C SER A 119 -14.82 10.90 9.63
N ARG A 120 -15.44 12.09 9.65
CA ARG A 120 -16.88 12.28 9.34
C ARG A 120 -17.11 12.81 7.93
N SER A 121 -16.07 13.26 7.23
CA SER A 121 -16.17 13.76 5.86
C SER A 121 -14.98 13.25 5.01
N ILE A 122 -15.16 13.21 3.71
CA ILE A 122 -14.11 12.79 2.76
C ILE A 122 -12.88 13.70 2.87
N GLY A 123 -13.07 15.00 3.03
CA GLY A 123 -11.97 15.97 3.14
C GLY A 123 -11.10 15.75 4.39
N THR A 124 -11.71 15.50 5.55
CA THR A 124 -10.95 15.18 6.77
C THR A 124 -10.26 13.83 6.67
N ALA A 125 -10.90 12.85 6.03
CA ALA A 125 -10.30 11.54 5.76
C ALA A 125 -9.06 11.68 4.88
N ALA A 126 -9.13 12.49 3.82
CA ALA A 126 -7.98 12.78 2.96
C ALA A 126 -6.81 13.39 3.74
N GLY A 127 -7.09 14.40 4.56
CA GLY A 127 -6.07 15.08 5.39
C GLY A 127 -5.37 14.14 6.36
N ILE A 128 -6.14 13.34 7.11
CA ILE A 128 -5.59 12.38 8.09
C ILE A 128 -4.80 11.28 7.37
N SER A 129 -5.33 10.74 6.27
CA SER A 129 -4.66 9.70 5.49
C SER A 129 -3.36 10.20 4.88
N LEU A 130 -3.35 11.43 4.37
CA LEU A 130 -2.16 12.05 3.81
C LEU A 130 -1.10 12.29 4.90
N ALA A 131 -1.50 12.83 6.06
CA ALA A 131 -0.60 13.03 7.19
C ALA A 131 0.03 11.71 7.66
N GLY A 132 -0.79 10.66 7.85
CA GLY A 132 -0.30 9.33 8.23
C GLY A 132 0.63 8.72 7.18
N SER A 133 0.34 8.92 5.89
CA SER A 133 1.17 8.45 4.79
C SER A 133 2.53 9.18 4.74
N VAL A 134 2.55 10.49 4.98
CA VAL A 134 3.79 11.27 5.07
C VAL A 134 4.63 10.80 6.26
N VAL A 135 4.03 10.55 7.42
CA VAL A 135 4.73 10.00 8.59
C VAL A 135 5.36 8.65 8.25
N LEU A 136 4.62 7.76 7.56
CA LEU A 136 5.15 6.48 7.11
C LEU A 136 6.36 6.67 6.16
N MET A 137 6.26 7.59 5.19
CA MET A 137 7.36 7.86 4.26
C MET A 137 8.60 8.42 4.97
N LEU A 138 8.41 9.30 5.95
CA LEU A 138 9.49 9.90 6.73
C LEU A 138 10.12 8.92 7.73
N SER A 139 9.41 7.85 8.12
CA SER A 139 9.93 6.85 9.07
C SER A 139 11.24 6.19 8.60
N ALA A 140 11.47 6.10 7.30
CA ALA A 140 12.70 5.57 6.73
C ALA A 140 13.94 6.44 6.97
N GLN A 141 13.74 7.72 7.26
CA GLN A 141 14.84 8.68 7.46
C GLN A 141 15.34 8.72 8.90
N ILE A 142 14.64 8.02 9.81
CA ILE A 142 15.04 7.96 11.22
C ILE A 142 16.27 7.05 11.35
N PRO A 143 17.41 7.55 11.87
CA PRO A 143 18.60 6.72 12.05
C PRO A 143 18.32 5.47 12.88
N ASN A 144 18.85 4.33 12.49
CA ASN A 144 18.68 3.00 13.09
C ASN A 144 17.28 2.36 12.95
N TYR A 145 16.25 3.10 12.52
CA TYR A 145 14.88 2.57 12.35
C TYR A 145 14.48 2.40 10.88
N GLY A 146 15.21 2.98 9.94
CA GLY A 146 14.90 2.93 8.52
C GLY A 146 14.79 1.51 7.95
N SER A 147 15.64 0.58 8.42
CA SER A 147 15.62 -0.83 8.00
C SER A 147 14.44 -1.63 8.57
N ILE A 148 13.83 -1.17 9.66
CA ILE A 148 12.67 -1.81 10.31
C ILE A 148 11.36 -1.19 9.81
N SER A 149 11.43 -0.05 9.13
CA SER A 149 10.26 0.63 8.59
C SER A 149 9.65 -0.14 7.39
N PRO A 150 8.31 -0.14 7.22
CA PRO A 150 7.67 -0.64 6.00
C PRO A 150 8.20 0.02 4.72
N GLN A 151 8.74 1.24 4.80
CA GLN A 151 9.38 1.92 3.67
C GLN A 151 10.65 1.18 3.18
N ALA A 152 11.29 0.36 4.01
CA ALA A 152 12.42 -0.47 3.61
C ALA A 152 12.04 -1.52 2.53
N LEU A 153 10.76 -1.89 2.41
CA LEU A 153 10.26 -2.73 1.31
C LEU A 153 10.54 -2.08 -0.06
N MET A 154 10.34 -0.77 -0.15
CA MET A 154 10.63 -0.01 -1.37
C MET A 154 12.13 0.04 -1.67
N SER A 155 12.95 0.21 -0.63
CA SER A 155 14.42 0.17 -0.77
C SER A 155 14.90 -1.20 -1.22
N TRP A 156 14.34 -2.26 -0.66
CA TRP A 156 14.64 -3.63 -1.07
C TRP A 156 14.23 -3.90 -2.52
N ALA A 157 13.01 -3.54 -2.91
CA ALA A 157 12.58 -3.61 -4.31
C ALA A 157 13.54 -2.86 -5.25
N GLY A 158 14.03 -1.68 -4.81
CA GLY A 158 15.02 -0.90 -5.54
C GLY A 158 16.38 -1.60 -5.72
N ILE A 159 16.86 -2.30 -4.69
CA ILE A 159 18.10 -3.09 -4.77
C ILE A 159 17.92 -4.25 -5.75
N LEU A 160 16.83 -5.02 -5.64
CA LEU A 160 16.52 -6.12 -6.55
C LEU A 160 16.40 -5.65 -8.01
N GLY A 161 15.80 -4.46 -8.23
CA GLY A 161 15.66 -3.86 -9.56
C GLY A 161 16.99 -3.41 -10.17
N LYS A 162 18.01 -3.10 -9.36
CA LYS A 162 19.34 -2.73 -9.83
C LYS A 162 20.25 -3.94 -10.04
N GLU A 163 20.22 -4.88 -9.10
CA GLU A 163 21.09 -6.07 -9.15
C GLU A 163 20.55 -7.16 -10.07
N LEU A 164 19.25 -7.14 -10.39
CA LEU A 164 18.52 -8.14 -11.19
C LEU A 164 18.73 -9.58 -10.68
N SER A 165 19.17 -9.72 -9.44
CA SER A 165 19.48 -10.97 -8.76
C SER A 165 18.79 -11.04 -7.41
N PHE A 166 18.48 -12.25 -6.97
CA PHE A 166 17.82 -12.46 -5.69
C PHE A 166 18.84 -12.47 -4.56
N ASN A 167 18.83 -11.43 -3.74
CA ASN A 167 19.67 -11.33 -2.55
C ASN A 167 18.78 -11.16 -1.29
N LEU A 168 18.83 -12.15 -0.40
CA LEU A 168 18.11 -12.14 0.86
C LEU A 168 19.03 -11.68 1.99
N GLN A 169 18.69 -10.53 2.58
CA GLN A 169 19.32 -10.06 3.82
C GLN A 169 18.33 -10.18 4.99
N THR A 170 18.86 -10.40 6.18
CA THR A 170 18.02 -10.53 7.41
C THR A 170 17.18 -9.27 7.66
N SER A 171 17.70 -8.10 7.31
CA SER A 171 16.97 -6.82 7.39
C SER A 171 15.71 -6.75 6.52
N ASN A 172 15.63 -7.58 5.47
CA ASN A 172 14.48 -7.61 4.58
C ASN A 172 13.25 -8.25 5.26
N PHE A 173 13.46 -9.26 6.09
CA PHE A 173 12.40 -9.91 6.86
C PHE A 173 11.86 -9.02 7.98
N THR A 174 12.71 -8.15 8.56
CA THR A 174 12.24 -7.18 9.56
C THR A 174 11.30 -6.15 8.93
N ALA A 175 11.56 -5.71 7.70
CA ALA A 175 10.69 -4.80 6.97
C ALA A 175 9.32 -5.43 6.63
N LEU A 176 9.31 -6.70 6.22
CA LEU A 176 8.06 -7.46 6.01
C LEU A 176 7.27 -7.59 7.32
N GLY A 177 7.93 -7.99 8.40
CA GLY A 177 7.31 -8.07 9.72
C GLY A 177 6.72 -6.73 10.17
N ALA A 178 7.45 -5.64 10.00
CA ALA A 178 6.98 -4.30 10.34
C ALA A 178 5.77 -3.88 9.50
N ALA A 179 5.74 -4.22 8.21
CA ALA A 179 4.61 -3.94 7.35
C ALA A 179 3.35 -4.70 7.80
N VAL A 180 3.47 -5.99 8.12
CA VAL A 180 2.36 -6.81 8.63
C VAL A 180 1.85 -6.26 9.97
N VAL A 181 2.75 -5.94 10.89
CA VAL A 181 2.40 -5.36 12.19
C VAL A 181 1.67 -4.03 12.02
N LEU A 182 2.17 -3.14 11.14
CA LEU A 182 1.51 -1.86 10.86
C LEU A 182 0.08 -2.06 10.32
N ILE A 183 -0.10 -2.96 9.35
CA ILE A 183 -1.42 -3.26 8.78
C ILE A 183 -2.38 -3.75 9.87
N ILE A 184 -1.94 -4.74 10.67
CA ILE A 184 -2.75 -5.30 11.75
C ILE A 184 -3.11 -4.23 12.78
N MET A 185 -2.15 -3.43 13.22
CA MET A 185 -2.37 -2.37 14.20
C MET A 185 -3.32 -1.29 13.66
N ALA A 186 -3.13 -0.86 12.42
CA ALA A 186 -4.02 0.12 11.79
C ALA A 186 -5.46 -0.40 11.72
N LEU A 187 -5.68 -1.66 11.38
CA LEU A 187 -7.00 -2.28 11.31
C LEU A 187 -7.63 -2.46 12.69
N ILE A 188 -6.86 -2.91 13.70
CA ILE A 188 -7.35 -3.03 15.08
C ILE A 188 -7.79 -1.66 15.59
N TRP A 189 -7.00 -0.61 15.35
CA TRP A 189 -7.35 0.74 15.76
C TRP A 189 -8.57 1.26 15.00
N ALA A 190 -8.66 0.99 13.69
CA ALA A 190 -9.82 1.37 12.90
C ALA A 190 -11.11 0.73 13.46
N VAL A 191 -11.08 -0.57 13.76
CA VAL A 191 -12.21 -1.30 14.33
C VAL A 191 -12.56 -0.74 15.73
N GLY A 192 -11.58 -0.62 16.62
CA GLY A 192 -11.81 -0.15 17.99
C GLY A 192 -12.37 1.27 18.05
N LEU A 193 -11.85 2.18 17.19
CA LEU A 193 -12.36 3.55 17.11
C LEU A 193 -13.77 3.61 16.49
N PHE A 194 -14.06 2.72 15.54
CA PHE A 194 -15.39 2.64 14.93
C PHE A 194 -16.45 2.11 15.91
N GLU A 195 -16.08 1.17 16.78
CA GLU A 195 -16.99 0.64 17.82
C GLU A 195 -17.39 1.68 18.83
N GLN A 196 -16.52 2.65 19.12
CA GLN A 196 -16.78 3.75 20.07
C GLN A 196 -17.59 4.92 19.48
N GLN A 197 -17.81 4.94 18.16
CA GLN A 197 -18.57 6.00 17.52
C GLN A 197 -20.07 5.75 17.71
N GLU A 198 -20.75 6.75 18.26
CA GLU A 198 -22.20 6.86 18.19
C GLU A 198 -22.57 7.33 16.77
N LEU A 199 -23.17 6.43 16.01
CA LEU A 199 -23.61 6.62 14.63
C LEU A 199 -25.12 6.68 14.60
#